data_caf934e1831361a4484ac8221c2ba55b
#
_entry.id   caf934e1831361a4484ac8221c2ba55b
#
_cell.length_a   1.000
_cell.length_b   1.000
_cell.length_c   1.000
_cell.angle_alpha   90.00
_cell.angle_beta   90.00
_cell.angle_gamma   90.00
#
_symmetry.space_group_name_H-M   'P 1'
#
loop_
_entity.id
_entity.type
_entity.pdbx_description
1 polymer ?
#
loop_
_entity_poly.entity_id
_entity_poly.type
_entity_poly.pdbx_seq_one_letter_code
_entity_poly.pdbx_strand_id
1 'polypeptide(L)'
;MAKLGQVHWHEGLFLQPHHLQLMQHQVLGQFGSERRMALPYPYGVVDYRLSSDALEDCLIQFGRLHVIMPSGLIVDVPEGADLPALDIKEVFGSSSAPFTVYLGVPLWYASRANTIERGSTADARVKRLLRVQDITWSDENTGENPQPLLVRRVNARLMFEDEDRADMEVLPVVRIEHATEEDTGVPRQEASFIPPCFHLNGSPVLRDLVRDLAHQVEATRGALVNQITRRGFAWDTARGDQIEAILRLATLNCYAGHLRQLVQAPCVTPFEVYLTLRDLLGHLAALYPEDDQYEVADYDHDHPAVCFQDLCAKVRRLQRGKAPIPVLKVPFKLAGNTLAAMLTDEQLTRPSEYFLGIRTKQDPAELVKLVENRDEFKLMARTLADMAIWGILLKEERFPPFGLPVERGLHYFRLLRGESRRMWERIVQEKSMAIRFPGVETSDYNVTLFMTITEEAPEKK
;
A
#
# COMPACT_ATOMS: atom_id res chain seq x y z
N MET A 1 14.13 32.37 -7.53
CA MET A 1 14.87 33.60 -7.19
C MET A 1 15.84 33.98 -8.30
N ALA A 2 15.96 35.29 -8.60
CA ALA A 2 16.94 35.76 -9.57
C ALA A 2 18.37 35.42 -9.09
N LYS A 3 19.25 34.96 -10.03
CA LYS A 3 20.67 34.79 -9.74
C LYS A 3 21.27 36.19 -9.56
N LEU A 4 21.49 36.57 -8.31
CA LEU A 4 22.14 37.83 -7.97
C LEU A 4 23.67 37.64 -7.94
N GLY A 5 24.44 38.62 -8.42
CA GLY A 5 25.92 38.63 -8.35
C GLY A 5 26.39 38.69 -6.89
N GLN A 6 27.65 38.34 -6.65
CA GLN A 6 28.25 38.41 -5.31
C GLN A 6 28.60 39.85 -4.97
N VAL A 7 28.54 40.20 -3.67
CA VAL A 7 29.01 41.47 -3.17
C VAL A 7 30.52 41.56 -3.42
N HIS A 8 30.99 42.63 -4.07
CA HIS A 8 32.41 42.90 -4.23
C HIS A 8 32.95 43.58 -2.97
N TRP A 9 33.68 42.83 -2.17
CA TRP A 9 34.30 43.30 -0.96
C TRP A 9 35.67 43.91 -1.29
N HIS A 10 35.89 45.18 -0.95
CA HIS A 10 37.15 45.83 -1.17
C HIS A 10 37.48 46.75 0.04
N GLU A 11 38.75 47.09 0.19
CA GLU A 11 39.19 48.00 1.24
C GLU A 11 38.54 49.38 1.08
N GLY A 12 38.08 49.96 2.19
CA GLY A 12 37.37 51.24 2.19
C GLY A 12 35.88 51.16 1.84
N LEU A 13 35.33 49.97 1.67
CA LEU A 13 33.89 49.81 1.44
C LEU A 13 33.11 50.29 2.66
N PHE A 14 32.25 51.30 2.46
CA PHE A 14 31.28 51.74 3.49
C PHE A 14 30.12 50.72 3.55
N LEU A 15 30.02 49.98 4.66
CA LEU A 15 29.03 48.96 4.85
C LEU A 15 27.62 49.57 4.95
N GLN A 16 26.69 49.07 4.09
CA GLN A 16 25.30 49.46 4.07
C GLN A 16 24.41 48.24 4.22
N PRO A 17 23.14 48.38 4.68
CA PRO A 17 22.21 47.26 4.77
C PRO A 17 22.05 46.48 3.47
N HIS A 18 22.14 47.13 2.31
CA HIS A 18 22.05 46.54 0.99
C HIS A 18 23.06 45.38 0.76
N HIS A 19 24.30 45.55 1.27
CA HIS A 19 25.35 44.55 1.14
C HIS A 19 24.97 43.26 1.89
N LEU A 20 24.48 43.39 3.13
CA LEU A 20 24.06 42.26 3.97
C LEU A 20 22.79 41.63 3.44
N GLN A 21 21.83 42.40 2.96
CA GLN A 21 20.61 41.91 2.32
C GLN A 21 20.92 41.11 1.07
N LEU A 22 21.81 41.61 0.20
CA LEU A 22 22.24 40.89 -1.01
C LEU A 22 22.94 39.56 -0.64
N MET A 23 23.87 39.60 0.34
CA MET A 23 24.55 38.40 0.83
C MET A 23 23.55 37.38 1.37
N GLN A 24 22.56 37.81 2.18
CA GLN A 24 21.52 36.92 2.68
C GLN A 24 20.70 36.29 1.54
N HIS A 25 20.31 37.06 0.53
CA HIS A 25 19.62 36.55 -0.65
C HIS A 25 20.46 35.55 -1.45
N GLN A 26 21.78 35.77 -1.56
CA GLN A 26 22.68 34.85 -2.23
C GLN A 26 22.75 33.50 -1.50
N VAL A 27 22.96 33.53 -0.17
CA VAL A 27 23.02 32.32 0.65
C VAL A 27 21.72 31.52 0.54
N LEU A 28 20.56 32.17 0.71
CA LEU A 28 19.27 31.52 0.56
C LEU A 28 19.05 30.97 -0.86
N GLY A 29 19.50 31.71 -1.89
CA GLY A 29 19.43 31.29 -3.28
C GLY A 29 20.31 30.08 -3.58
N GLN A 30 21.50 29.98 -2.95
CA GLN A 30 22.38 28.81 -3.06
C GLN A 30 21.73 27.57 -2.44
N PHE A 31 21.22 27.66 -1.22
CA PHE A 31 20.51 26.54 -0.60
C PHE A 31 19.33 26.04 -1.44
N GLY A 32 18.55 26.96 -2.01
CA GLY A 32 17.46 26.61 -2.91
C GLY A 32 17.95 25.94 -4.21
N SER A 33 19.13 26.35 -4.72
CA SER A 33 19.74 25.73 -5.91
C SER A 33 20.27 24.34 -5.63
N GLU A 34 21.01 24.15 -4.53
CA GLU A 34 21.50 22.85 -4.08
C GLU A 34 20.35 21.84 -3.92
N ARG A 35 19.26 22.28 -3.27
CA ARG A 35 18.08 21.46 -3.09
C ARG A 35 17.45 21.03 -4.43
N ARG A 36 17.34 21.94 -5.39
CA ARG A 36 16.81 21.64 -6.73
C ARG A 36 17.70 20.71 -7.55
N MET A 37 19.01 20.72 -7.31
CA MET A 37 19.93 19.77 -7.94
C MET A 37 19.91 18.39 -7.28
N ALA A 38 19.62 18.34 -5.97
CA ALA A 38 19.59 17.10 -5.21
C ALA A 38 18.27 16.33 -5.30
N LEU A 39 17.15 17.05 -5.44
CA LEU A 39 15.80 16.47 -5.35
C LEU A 39 14.96 16.79 -6.58
N PRO A 40 14.25 15.80 -7.16
CA PRO A 40 13.36 16.02 -8.30
C PRO A 40 12.19 16.96 -7.96
N TYR A 41 11.67 16.88 -6.74
CA TYR A 41 10.55 17.68 -6.22
C TYR A 41 10.97 18.37 -4.91
N PRO A 42 11.63 19.54 -4.98
CA PRO A 42 12.29 20.17 -3.84
C PRO A 42 11.38 21.09 -3.02
N TYR A 43 10.08 20.85 -2.99
CA TYR A 43 9.07 21.65 -2.30
C TYR A 43 7.97 20.78 -1.69
N GLY A 44 7.12 21.40 -0.89
CA GLY A 44 5.96 20.75 -0.27
C GLY A 44 5.97 20.86 1.26
N VAL A 45 4.99 20.23 1.87
CA VAL A 45 4.83 20.19 3.33
C VAL A 45 5.89 19.27 3.93
N VAL A 46 6.61 19.79 4.93
CA VAL A 46 7.59 19.03 5.72
C VAL A 46 6.95 18.44 6.96
N ASP A 47 6.16 19.25 7.67
CA ASP A 47 5.47 18.87 8.90
C ASP A 47 4.35 19.89 9.19
N TYR A 48 3.23 19.43 9.76
CA TYR A 48 2.17 20.32 10.22
C TYR A 48 1.38 19.74 11.39
N ARG A 49 0.79 20.63 12.16
CA ARG A 49 -0.20 20.31 13.20
C ARG A 49 -1.38 21.27 13.07
N LEU A 50 -2.50 20.78 12.57
CA LEU A 50 -3.78 21.48 12.55
C LEU A 50 -4.42 21.43 13.95
N SER A 51 -4.98 22.51 14.42
CA SER A 51 -5.73 22.56 15.68
C SER A 51 -7.12 21.97 15.47
N SER A 52 -7.43 20.86 16.13
CA SER A 52 -8.77 20.25 16.11
C SER A 52 -9.81 21.14 16.76
N ASP A 53 -9.46 21.74 17.90
CA ASP A 53 -10.38 22.60 18.67
C ASP A 53 -10.77 23.87 17.86
N ALA A 54 -9.81 24.49 17.18
CA ALA A 54 -10.09 25.61 16.30
C ALA A 54 -10.95 25.18 15.08
N LEU A 55 -10.72 23.98 14.57
CA LEU A 55 -11.48 23.47 13.44
C LEU A 55 -12.95 23.22 13.80
N GLU A 56 -13.25 22.73 14.99
CA GLU A 56 -14.62 22.59 15.51
C GLU A 56 -15.34 23.95 15.58
N ASP A 57 -14.60 25.03 15.84
CA ASP A 57 -15.10 26.39 15.81
C ASP A 57 -15.13 27.03 14.41
N CYS A 58 -14.98 26.24 13.35
CA CYS A 58 -14.87 26.69 11.95
C CYS A 58 -13.68 27.63 11.69
N LEU A 59 -12.56 27.42 12.39
CA LEU A 59 -11.32 28.15 12.19
C LEU A 59 -10.20 27.20 11.77
N ILE A 60 -9.52 27.50 10.67
CA ILE A 60 -8.32 26.78 10.28
C ILE A 60 -7.12 27.48 10.92
N GLN A 61 -6.53 26.82 11.90
CA GLN A 61 -5.36 27.30 12.62
C GLN A 61 -4.32 26.20 12.72
N PHE A 62 -3.09 26.51 12.33
CA PHE A 62 -1.95 25.61 12.48
C PHE A 62 -1.16 25.99 13.75
N GLY A 63 -1.03 25.04 14.68
CA GLY A 63 -0.12 25.16 15.81
C GLY A 63 1.34 25.00 15.39
N ARG A 64 1.57 24.28 14.27
CA ARG A 64 2.85 24.14 13.58
C ARG A 64 2.59 23.96 12.09
N LEU A 65 3.37 24.63 11.25
CA LEU A 65 3.36 24.41 9.80
C LEU A 65 4.73 24.73 9.24
N HIS A 66 5.41 23.69 8.75
CA HIS A 66 6.71 23.82 8.08
C HIS A 66 6.53 23.44 6.61
N VAL A 67 6.75 24.37 5.71
CA VAL A 67 6.56 24.20 4.26
C VAL A 67 7.74 24.79 3.51
N ILE A 68 8.15 24.12 2.46
CA ILE A 68 9.07 24.65 1.46
C ILE A 68 8.25 24.99 0.23
N MET A 69 8.18 26.26 -0.11
CA MET A 69 7.46 26.74 -1.28
C MET A 69 8.20 26.36 -2.57
N PRO A 70 7.53 26.27 -3.74
CA PRO A 70 8.18 25.98 -5.04
C PRO A 70 9.36 26.89 -5.38
N SER A 71 9.32 28.17 -4.96
CA SER A 71 10.45 29.10 -5.07
C SER A 71 11.68 28.71 -4.23
N GLY A 72 11.50 27.81 -3.27
CA GLY A 72 12.50 27.42 -2.25
C GLY A 72 12.42 28.24 -0.98
N LEU A 73 11.46 29.17 -0.85
CA LEU A 73 11.18 29.91 0.38
C LEU A 73 10.70 28.94 1.46
N ILE A 74 11.23 29.06 2.66
CA ILE A 74 10.79 28.31 3.83
C ILE A 74 9.75 29.14 4.59
N VAL A 75 8.62 28.51 4.86
CA VAL A 75 7.56 29.03 5.76
C VAL A 75 7.54 28.14 6.99
N ASP A 76 7.88 28.70 8.13
CA ASP A 76 8.00 27.98 9.41
C ASP A 76 7.17 28.69 10.48
N VAL A 77 6.02 28.13 10.81
CA VAL A 77 5.07 28.64 11.81
C VAL A 77 5.22 27.82 13.08
N PRO A 78 5.36 28.42 14.26
CA PRO A 78 5.25 29.85 14.54
C PRO A 78 6.57 30.64 14.45
N GLU A 79 7.74 30.03 14.24
CA GLU A 79 9.05 30.67 14.47
C GLU A 79 9.42 31.70 13.40
N GLY A 80 9.26 31.38 12.10
CA GLY A 80 9.76 32.19 10.97
C GLY A 80 8.66 32.92 10.17
N ALA A 81 7.41 32.59 10.41
CA ALA A 81 6.29 33.12 9.64
C ALA A 81 5.11 33.54 10.53
N ASP A 82 4.37 34.55 10.07
CA ASP A 82 3.07 34.93 10.61
C ASP A 82 1.99 34.26 9.74
N LEU A 83 1.10 33.48 10.35
CA LEU A 83 -0.01 32.81 9.68
C LEU A 83 -1.28 32.98 10.51
N PRO A 84 -2.12 33.98 10.22
CA PRO A 84 -3.41 34.16 10.87
C PRO A 84 -4.34 32.95 10.60
N ALA A 85 -5.22 32.66 11.57
CA ALA A 85 -6.27 31.68 11.36
C ALA A 85 -7.25 32.16 10.27
N LEU A 86 -7.79 31.18 9.50
CA LEU A 86 -8.79 31.44 8.48
C LEU A 86 -10.17 31.04 9.00
N ASP A 87 -11.11 31.98 8.98
CA ASP A 87 -12.53 31.67 9.25
C ASP A 87 -13.15 31.02 8.01
N ILE A 88 -13.71 29.82 8.18
CA ILE A 88 -14.33 29.04 7.11
C ILE A 88 -15.85 28.96 7.24
N LYS A 89 -16.44 29.61 8.24
CA LYS A 89 -17.85 29.48 8.60
C LYS A 89 -18.81 29.79 7.46
N GLU A 90 -18.52 30.81 6.67
CA GLU A 90 -19.36 31.20 5.53
C GLU A 90 -19.28 30.19 4.40
N VAL A 91 -18.07 29.79 3.99
CA VAL A 91 -17.84 28.82 2.91
C VAL A 91 -18.36 27.44 3.29
N PHE A 92 -18.08 26.99 4.51
CA PHE A 92 -18.54 25.72 5.04
C PHE A 92 -20.07 25.65 5.17
N GLY A 93 -20.73 26.74 5.54
CA GLY A 93 -22.20 26.80 5.63
C GLY A 93 -22.90 26.93 4.29
N SER A 94 -22.20 27.34 3.22
CA SER A 94 -22.79 27.58 1.89
C SER A 94 -22.77 26.35 0.97
N SER A 95 -21.89 25.37 1.20
CA SER A 95 -21.71 24.19 0.34
C SER A 95 -21.40 22.96 1.17
N SER A 96 -21.97 21.82 0.76
CA SER A 96 -21.60 20.51 1.32
C SER A 96 -20.41 19.86 0.62
N ALA A 97 -19.89 20.46 -0.46
CA ALA A 97 -18.74 19.93 -1.19
C ALA A 97 -17.43 20.21 -0.43
N PRO A 98 -16.48 19.26 -0.41
CA PRO A 98 -15.16 19.49 0.14
C PRO A 98 -14.44 20.64 -0.59
N PHE A 99 -13.69 21.46 0.15
CA PHE A 99 -12.91 22.57 -0.40
C PHE A 99 -11.45 22.52 0.07
N THR A 100 -10.55 22.99 -0.80
CA THR A 100 -9.11 23.00 -0.52
C THR A 100 -8.68 24.38 0.02
N VAL A 101 -7.86 24.36 1.06
CA VAL A 101 -7.24 25.56 1.62
C VAL A 101 -5.77 25.58 1.24
N TYR A 102 -5.33 26.72 0.79
CA TYR A 102 -3.98 26.97 0.29
C TYR A 102 -3.21 27.84 1.28
N LEU A 103 -1.92 27.54 1.42
CA LEU A 103 -0.95 28.45 1.99
C LEU A 103 -0.51 29.40 0.87
N GLY A 104 -0.68 30.70 1.08
CA GLY A 104 -0.23 31.74 0.15
C GLY A 104 0.86 32.62 0.75
N VAL A 105 1.90 32.91 -0.03
CA VAL A 105 2.95 33.86 0.31
C VAL A 105 3.13 34.85 -0.83
N PRO A 106 3.28 36.16 -0.56
CA PRO A 106 3.54 37.15 -1.60
C PRO A 106 4.88 36.89 -2.31
N LEU A 107 4.93 37.17 -3.59
CA LEU A 107 6.17 37.09 -4.36
C LEU A 107 7.15 38.20 -3.96
N TRP A 108 8.44 37.88 -4.01
CA TRP A 108 9.53 38.84 -3.81
C TRP A 108 9.85 39.58 -5.11
N TYR A 109 10.01 40.89 -5.05
CA TYR A 109 10.36 41.76 -6.19
C TYR A 109 11.53 42.70 -5.87
N ALA A 110 12.57 42.72 -6.71
CA ALA A 110 13.71 43.61 -6.55
C ALA A 110 13.35 45.12 -6.65
N SER A 111 12.27 45.45 -7.39
CA SER A 111 11.87 46.81 -7.68
C SER A 111 10.76 47.38 -6.77
N ARG A 112 10.31 46.57 -5.80
CA ARG A 112 9.21 46.98 -4.87
C ARG A 112 9.65 46.85 -3.43
N ALA A 113 8.93 47.57 -2.53
CA ALA A 113 9.08 47.31 -1.09
C ALA A 113 8.52 45.91 -0.77
N ASN A 114 9.36 45.03 -0.25
CA ASN A 114 8.99 43.66 0.12
C ASN A 114 8.61 43.51 1.61
N THR A 115 8.71 44.56 2.40
CA THR A 115 8.53 44.54 3.86
C THR A 115 7.39 45.43 4.29
N ILE A 116 6.54 44.96 5.21
CA ILE A 116 5.55 45.74 5.95
C ILE A 116 6.25 46.29 7.20
N GLU A 117 6.28 47.62 7.32
CA GLU A 117 6.92 48.25 8.44
C GLU A 117 6.15 48.07 9.76
N ARG A 118 6.87 48.19 10.87
CA ARG A 118 6.33 48.12 12.23
C ARG A 118 5.15 49.09 12.43
N GLY A 119 4.10 48.58 13.07
CA GLY A 119 2.92 49.41 13.40
C GLY A 119 2.06 49.85 12.20
N SER A 120 2.43 49.40 11.00
CA SER A 120 1.58 49.64 9.84
C SER A 120 0.31 48.78 9.98
N THR A 121 -0.84 49.43 9.99
CA THR A 121 -2.16 48.80 9.84
C THR A 121 -2.41 48.42 8.39
N ALA A 122 -1.35 47.89 7.72
CA ALA A 122 -1.47 47.51 6.35
C ALA A 122 -2.62 46.51 6.22
N ASP A 123 -3.57 46.90 5.40
CA ASP A 123 -4.67 46.04 4.96
C ASP A 123 -4.11 44.62 4.58
N ALA A 124 -4.80 43.58 4.97
CA ALA A 124 -4.48 42.20 4.60
C ALA A 124 -4.29 42.01 3.08
N ARG A 125 -4.78 42.97 2.28
CA ARG A 125 -4.58 43.07 0.84
C ARG A 125 -3.18 43.48 0.39
N VAL A 126 -2.32 43.99 1.31
CA VAL A 126 -0.96 44.43 0.97
C VAL A 126 -0.08 43.21 0.76
N LYS A 127 0.16 42.86 -0.49
CA LYS A 127 0.97 41.71 -0.94
C LYS A 127 2.48 42.03 -0.78
N ARG A 128 2.99 42.01 0.45
CA ARG A 128 4.44 42.10 0.78
C ARG A 128 4.90 40.89 1.52
N LEU A 129 6.02 40.32 1.09
CA LEU A 129 6.55 39.03 1.55
C LEU A 129 6.88 39.00 3.04
N LEU A 130 7.39 40.11 3.58
CA LEU A 130 7.96 40.17 4.92
C LEU A 130 7.22 41.15 5.81
N ARG A 131 7.15 40.82 7.10
CA ARG A 131 6.64 41.70 8.17
C ARG A 131 7.73 41.92 9.21
N VAL A 132 7.92 43.15 9.66
CA VAL A 132 8.86 43.47 10.74
C VAL A 132 8.23 43.24 12.10
N GLN A 133 8.98 42.55 12.97
CA GLN A 133 8.60 42.23 14.34
C GLN A 133 9.74 42.62 15.29
N ASP A 134 9.40 43.10 16.49
CA ASP A 134 10.35 43.31 17.59
C ASP A 134 10.61 41.99 18.31
N ILE A 135 11.88 41.74 18.59
CA ILE A 135 12.33 40.67 19.49
C ILE A 135 13.35 41.26 20.47
N THR A 136 13.52 40.62 21.62
CA THR A 136 14.60 40.92 22.54
C THR A 136 15.62 39.76 22.44
N TRP A 137 16.88 40.12 22.22
CA TRP A 137 17.95 39.12 22.06
C TRP A 137 19.10 39.44 23.02
N SER A 138 19.54 38.45 23.78
CA SER A 138 20.66 38.58 24.71
C SER A 138 21.99 38.26 23.97
N ASP A 139 23.11 38.73 24.49
CA ASP A 139 24.42 38.34 24.02
C ASP A 139 24.64 36.84 24.20
N GLU A 140 24.97 36.13 23.12
CA GLU A 140 25.11 34.66 23.15
C GLU A 140 26.30 34.18 24.02
N ASN A 141 27.31 35.04 24.21
CA ASN A 141 28.50 34.67 25.01
C ASN A 141 28.27 34.76 26.50
N THR A 142 27.44 35.76 26.92
CA THR A 142 27.23 36.04 28.34
C THR A 142 25.82 35.68 28.82
N GLY A 143 24.85 35.55 27.90
CA GLY A 143 23.43 35.43 28.22
C GLY A 143 22.81 36.69 28.80
N GLU A 144 23.55 37.79 28.87
CA GLU A 144 23.17 39.06 29.47
C GLU A 144 22.92 40.15 28.40
N ASN A 145 22.67 41.36 28.84
CA ASN A 145 22.53 42.57 28.02
C ASN A 145 21.50 42.42 26.88
N PRO A 146 20.22 42.13 27.20
CA PRO A 146 19.18 41.95 26.17
C PRO A 146 18.97 43.26 25.39
N GLN A 147 19.08 43.14 24.06
CA GLN A 147 18.89 44.27 23.13
C GLN A 147 17.61 44.08 22.30
N PRO A 148 16.86 45.18 22.03
CA PRO A 148 15.74 45.11 21.10
C PRO A 148 16.29 44.99 19.65
N LEU A 149 15.84 43.97 18.92
CA LEU A 149 16.16 43.79 17.51
C LEU A 149 14.90 43.75 16.66
N LEU A 150 15.00 44.25 15.44
CA LEU A 150 13.97 44.14 14.43
C LEU A 150 14.28 42.93 13.54
N VAL A 151 13.39 41.96 13.54
CA VAL A 151 13.48 40.76 12.66
C VAL A 151 12.41 40.82 11.61
N ARG A 152 12.63 40.13 10.49
CA ARG A 152 11.66 39.95 9.41
C ARG A 152 11.10 38.56 9.45
N ARG A 153 9.79 38.43 9.44
CA ARG A 153 9.06 37.18 9.36
C ARG A 153 8.33 37.08 8.01
N VAL A 154 8.10 35.89 7.52
CA VAL A 154 7.31 35.68 6.31
C VAL A 154 5.84 36.03 6.60
N ASN A 155 5.26 36.88 5.75
CA ASN A 155 3.86 37.27 5.84
C ASN A 155 3.01 36.27 5.03
N ALA A 156 2.73 35.10 5.63
CA ALA A 156 1.92 34.05 5.03
C ALA A 156 0.43 34.25 5.38
N ARG A 157 -0.42 33.65 4.54
CA ARG A 157 -1.87 33.62 4.82
C ARG A 157 -2.47 32.31 4.29
N LEU A 158 -3.57 31.88 4.88
CA LEU A 158 -4.43 30.86 4.33
C LEU A 158 -5.39 31.49 3.32
N MET A 159 -5.70 30.76 2.26
CA MET A 159 -6.50 31.24 1.12
C MET A 159 -7.47 30.15 0.64
N PHE A 160 -8.64 30.59 0.19
CA PHE A 160 -9.55 29.74 -0.55
C PHE A 160 -9.13 29.59 -2.01
N GLU A 161 -9.72 28.61 -2.69
CA GLU A 161 -9.39 28.31 -4.09
C GLU A 161 -9.78 29.43 -5.06
N ASP A 162 -10.84 30.13 -4.80
CA ASP A 162 -11.42 31.23 -5.61
C ASP A 162 -10.80 32.60 -5.35
N GLU A 163 -9.91 32.74 -4.35
CA GLU A 163 -9.25 33.99 -4.05
C GLU A 163 -8.23 34.37 -5.15
N ASP A 164 -8.06 35.72 -5.31
CA ASP A 164 -7.04 36.26 -6.24
C ASP A 164 -5.61 35.87 -5.82
N ARG A 165 -4.98 35.05 -6.66
CA ARG A 165 -3.62 34.57 -6.48
C ARG A 165 -2.55 35.39 -7.21
N ALA A 166 -2.93 36.51 -7.86
CA ALA A 166 -1.95 37.36 -8.52
C ALA A 166 -0.89 37.86 -7.52
N ASP A 167 0.38 37.87 -7.92
CA ASP A 167 1.53 38.21 -7.06
C ASP A 167 1.68 37.32 -5.80
N MET A 168 1.10 36.11 -5.82
CA MET A 168 1.20 35.12 -4.74
C MET A 168 1.80 33.82 -5.27
N GLU A 169 2.57 33.18 -4.45
CA GLU A 169 2.92 31.76 -4.58
C GLU A 169 2.03 30.96 -3.64
N VAL A 170 1.39 29.90 -4.11
CA VAL A 170 0.41 29.13 -3.35
C VAL A 170 0.74 27.65 -3.33
N LEU A 171 0.40 26.97 -2.22
CA LEU A 171 0.53 25.53 -2.08
C LEU A 171 -0.71 24.98 -1.34
N PRO A 172 -1.39 23.93 -1.82
CA PRO A 172 -2.50 23.33 -1.09
C PRO A 172 -1.97 22.63 0.17
N VAL A 173 -2.58 22.89 1.32
CA VAL A 173 -2.09 22.35 2.61
C VAL A 173 -3.09 21.44 3.31
N VAL A 174 -4.39 21.71 3.16
CA VAL A 174 -5.45 20.90 3.77
C VAL A 174 -6.72 20.98 2.95
N ARG A 175 -7.52 19.93 2.97
CA ARG A 175 -8.86 19.90 2.40
C ARG A 175 -9.86 19.59 3.50
N ILE A 176 -10.96 20.35 3.52
CA ILE A 176 -11.99 20.27 4.55
C ILE A 176 -13.26 19.68 3.95
N GLU A 177 -13.87 18.78 4.70
CA GLU A 177 -15.16 18.16 4.38
C GLU A 177 -16.11 18.20 5.58
N HIS A 178 -17.38 17.90 5.36
CA HIS A 178 -18.34 17.68 6.43
C HIS A 178 -18.10 16.31 7.10
N ALA A 179 -18.29 16.21 8.40
CA ALA A 179 -17.97 15.00 9.17
C ALA A 179 -18.77 13.77 8.69
N THR A 180 -20.06 13.92 8.46
CA THR A 180 -20.96 12.90 7.87
C THR A 180 -22.11 13.60 7.17
N GLU A 181 -22.89 12.86 6.35
CA GLU A 181 -24.14 13.38 5.75
C GLU A 181 -25.18 13.75 6.82
N GLU A 182 -25.14 13.08 7.97
CA GLU A 182 -26.06 13.32 9.11
C GLU A 182 -25.55 14.43 10.03
N ASP A 183 -24.22 14.67 10.10
CA ASP A 183 -23.58 15.68 10.96
C ASP A 183 -22.85 16.73 10.10
N THR A 184 -23.64 17.47 9.32
CA THR A 184 -23.13 18.50 8.40
C THR A 184 -22.61 19.75 9.09
N GLY A 185 -22.77 19.85 10.41
CA GLY A 185 -22.39 21.02 11.20
C GLY A 185 -20.92 21.06 11.66
N VAL A 186 -20.16 19.94 11.51
CA VAL A 186 -18.80 19.84 12.02
C VAL A 186 -17.81 19.69 10.88
N PRO A 187 -16.87 20.66 10.71
CA PRO A 187 -15.81 20.54 9.72
C PRO A 187 -14.75 19.53 10.19
N ARG A 188 -14.23 18.74 9.25
CA ARG A 188 -13.10 17.86 9.48
C ARG A 188 -12.13 17.88 8.31
N GLN A 189 -10.89 17.50 8.56
CA GLN A 189 -9.92 17.30 7.50
C GLN A 189 -10.33 16.06 6.67
N GLU A 190 -10.36 16.19 5.35
CA GLU A 190 -10.63 15.07 4.44
C GLU A 190 -9.55 13.99 4.59
N ALA A 191 -9.98 12.77 4.94
CA ALA A 191 -9.09 11.67 5.26
C ALA A 191 -8.29 11.13 4.04
N SER A 192 -8.71 11.45 2.82
CA SER A 192 -8.07 11.01 1.57
C SER A 192 -7.10 12.06 0.99
N PHE A 193 -7.13 13.29 1.49
CA PHE A 193 -6.33 14.37 0.95
C PHE A 193 -4.85 14.25 1.35
N ILE A 194 -3.97 14.28 0.35
CA ILE A 194 -2.52 14.29 0.52
C ILE A 194 -1.99 15.56 -0.15
N PRO A 195 -1.45 16.54 0.60
CA PRO A 195 -0.81 17.72 0.01
C PRO A 195 0.50 17.34 -0.69
N PRO A 196 1.05 18.21 -1.55
CA PRO A 196 2.45 18.08 -1.97
C PRO A 196 3.37 18.01 -0.75
N CYS A 197 4.15 16.94 -0.63
CA CYS A 197 4.98 16.69 0.56
C CYS A 197 6.47 16.69 0.20
N PHE A 198 7.25 17.41 0.98
CA PHE A 198 8.71 17.38 0.86
C PHE A 198 9.28 16.04 1.34
N HIS A 199 8.73 15.52 2.45
CA HIS A 199 9.04 14.22 3.02
C HIS A 199 7.76 13.40 3.21
N LEU A 200 7.89 12.08 3.32
CA LEU A 200 6.78 11.17 3.61
C LEU A 200 5.99 11.61 4.88
N ASN A 201 6.70 12.12 5.89
CA ASN A 201 6.11 12.60 7.13
C ASN A 201 5.35 13.93 6.99
N GLY A 202 5.45 14.61 5.85
CA GLY A 202 4.70 15.83 5.55
C GLY A 202 3.19 15.62 5.43
N SER A 203 2.73 14.37 5.28
CA SER A 203 1.33 13.99 5.36
C SER A 203 1.13 12.75 6.22
N PRO A 204 0.41 12.86 7.35
CA PRO A 204 0.02 11.69 8.14
C PRO A 204 -0.74 10.65 7.30
N VAL A 205 -1.62 11.11 6.40
CA VAL A 205 -2.41 10.23 5.50
C VAL A 205 -1.49 9.40 4.60
N LEU A 206 -0.52 10.04 3.94
CA LEU A 206 0.43 9.34 3.08
C LEU A 206 1.30 8.37 3.87
N ARG A 207 1.84 8.82 5.00
CA ARG A 207 2.66 7.99 5.87
C ARG A 207 1.91 6.75 6.35
N ASP A 208 0.67 6.93 6.80
CA ASP A 208 -0.15 5.84 7.31
C ASP A 208 -0.54 4.86 6.19
N LEU A 209 -0.87 5.37 4.99
CA LEU A 209 -1.13 4.56 3.80
C LEU A 209 0.04 3.62 3.46
N VAL A 210 1.27 4.17 3.45
CA VAL A 210 2.49 3.42 3.14
C VAL A 210 2.86 2.46 4.27
N ARG A 211 2.73 2.89 5.53
CA ARG A 211 2.96 2.05 6.72
C ARG A 211 2.04 0.84 6.73
N ASP A 212 0.76 1.05 6.50
CA ASP A 212 -0.22 -0.02 6.49
C ASP A 212 0.04 -1.02 5.36
N LEU A 213 0.45 -0.52 4.18
CA LEU A 213 0.88 -1.39 3.09
C LEU A 213 2.13 -2.19 3.45
N ALA A 214 3.14 -1.57 4.07
CA ALA A 214 4.36 -2.25 4.53
C ALA A 214 4.03 -3.38 5.53
N HIS A 215 3.13 -3.12 6.49
CA HIS A 215 2.66 -4.15 7.43
C HIS A 215 1.92 -5.29 6.72
N GLN A 216 1.09 -4.99 5.72
CA GLN A 216 0.38 -6.01 4.93
C GLN A 216 1.34 -6.87 4.11
N VAL A 217 2.36 -6.27 3.51
CA VAL A 217 3.43 -6.98 2.77
C VAL A 217 4.17 -7.94 3.70
N GLU A 218 4.57 -7.49 4.90
CA GLU A 218 5.25 -8.33 5.89
C GLU A 218 4.36 -9.47 6.39
N ALA A 219 3.08 -9.20 6.68
CA ALA A 219 2.11 -10.20 7.11
C ALA A 219 1.89 -11.28 6.04
N THR A 220 1.74 -10.85 4.77
CA THR A 220 1.57 -11.77 3.62
C THR A 220 2.82 -12.62 3.42
N ARG A 221 4.01 -12.02 3.52
CA ARG A 221 5.29 -12.74 3.48
C ARG A 221 5.35 -13.83 4.55
N GLY A 222 5.03 -13.49 5.80
CA GLY A 222 5.01 -14.44 6.92
C GLY A 222 4.00 -15.58 6.72
N ALA A 223 2.81 -15.27 6.21
CA ALA A 223 1.80 -16.27 5.89
C ALA A 223 2.27 -17.24 4.81
N LEU A 224 2.93 -16.74 3.74
CA LEU A 224 3.50 -17.57 2.68
C LEU A 224 4.62 -18.48 3.19
N VAL A 225 5.53 -17.98 4.03
CA VAL A 225 6.57 -18.80 4.66
C VAL A 225 5.95 -19.96 5.42
N ASN A 226 4.97 -19.69 6.28
CA ASN A 226 4.28 -20.71 7.05
C ASN A 226 3.58 -21.74 6.16
N GLN A 227 2.93 -21.27 5.08
CA GLN A 227 2.21 -22.11 4.15
C GLN A 227 3.16 -23.06 3.40
N ILE A 228 4.26 -22.55 2.84
CA ILE A 228 5.27 -23.32 2.12
C ILE A 228 5.95 -24.31 3.06
N THR A 229 6.33 -23.90 4.27
CA THR A 229 6.97 -24.76 5.26
C THR A 229 6.07 -25.93 5.69
N ARG A 230 4.78 -25.69 5.89
CA ARG A 230 3.83 -26.74 6.29
C ARG A 230 3.55 -27.76 5.19
N ARG A 231 3.56 -27.32 3.92
CA ARG A 231 3.27 -28.18 2.76
C ARG A 231 4.49 -28.94 2.25
N GLY A 232 5.67 -28.43 2.57
CA GLY A 232 6.90 -28.85 1.92
C GLY A 232 7.05 -28.26 0.52
N PHE A 233 8.26 -28.23 0.02
CA PHE A 233 8.61 -27.76 -1.32
C PHE A 233 9.81 -28.54 -1.85
N ALA A 234 9.71 -29.00 -3.09
CA ALA A 234 10.83 -29.63 -3.78
C ALA A 234 10.87 -29.10 -5.22
N TRP A 235 12.04 -28.64 -5.66
CA TRP A 235 12.23 -27.99 -6.95
C TRP A 235 11.95 -28.91 -8.15
N ASP A 236 12.27 -30.20 -8.02
CA ASP A 236 12.12 -31.20 -9.04
C ASP A 236 10.67 -31.61 -9.34
N THR A 237 9.77 -31.35 -8.36
CA THR A 237 8.35 -31.71 -8.45
C THR A 237 7.41 -30.51 -8.32
N ALA A 238 7.96 -29.31 -8.22
CA ALA A 238 7.18 -28.08 -8.06
C ALA A 238 6.25 -27.84 -9.25
N ARG A 239 5.01 -27.47 -8.97
CA ARG A 239 3.97 -27.12 -9.96
C ARG A 239 3.73 -25.62 -10.01
N GLY A 240 2.92 -25.18 -10.96
CA GLY A 240 2.68 -23.77 -11.24
C GLY A 240 2.33 -22.92 -10.01
N ASP A 241 1.40 -23.39 -9.16
CA ASP A 241 0.97 -22.72 -7.94
C ASP A 241 2.08 -22.62 -6.87
N GLN A 242 2.93 -23.65 -6.79
CA GLN A 242 4.07 -23.66 -5.87
C GLN A 242 5.20 -22.75 -6.36
N ILE A 243 5.44 -22.74 -7.67
CA ILE A 243 6.42 -21.85 -8.31
C ILE A 243 5.97 -20.40 -8.13
N GLU A 244 4.70 -20.08 -8.40
CA GLU A 244 4.12 -18.77 -8.16
C GLU A 244 4.31 -18.33 -6.71
N ALA A 245 4.01 -19.20 -5.74
CA ALA A 245 4.16 -18.88 -4.32
C ALA A 245 5.62 -18.58 -3.92
N ILE A 246 6.58 -19.32 -4.46
CA ILE A 246 8.02 -19.08 -4.23
C ILE A 246 8.46 -17.75 -4.86
N LEU A 247 8.07 -17.47 -6.10
CA LEU A 247 8.41 -16.23 -6.78
C LEU A 247 7.79 -15.03 -6.05
N ARG A 248 6.54 -15.15 -5.62
CA ARG A 248 5.87 -14.14 -4.81
C ARG A 248 6.58 -13.94 -3.47
N LEU A 249 6.97 -15.01 -2.78
CA LEU A 249 7.74 -14.94 -1.55
C LEU A 249 9.09 -14.25 -1.78
N ALA A 250 9.79 -14.57 -2.86
CA ALA A 250 11.06 -13.93 -3.22
C ALA A 250 10.88 -12.41 -3.41
N THR A 251 9.85 -12.00 -4.14
CA THR A 251 9.48 -10.58 -4.30
C THR A 251 9.19 -9.93 -2.95
N LEU A 252 8.31 -10.51 -2.13
CA LEU A 252 7.96 -9.92 -0.83
C LEU A 252 9.16 -9.88 0.13
N ASN A 253 10.09 -10.85 0.08
CA ASN A 253 11.33 -10.80 0.86
C ASN A 253 12.21 -9.61 0.49
N CYS A 254 12.29 -9.24 -0.80
CA CYS A 254 13.06 -8.08 -1.24
C CYS A 254 12.48 -6.77 -0.70
N TYR A 255 11.16 -6.62 -0.75
CA TYR A 255 10.51 -5.34 -0.46
C TYR A 255 10.02 -5.16 0.98
N ALA A 256 9.72 -6.21 1.73
CA ALA A 256 9.21 -6.09 3.10
C ALA A 256 10.20 -5.34 4.03
N GLY A 257 11.48 -5.72 3.98
CA GLY A 257 12.53 -5.04 4.74
C GLY A 257 12.76 -3.60 4.27
N HIS A 258 12.75 -3.38 2.95
CA HIS A 258 12.96 -2.06 2.35
C HIS A 258 11.82 -1.10 2.74
N LEU A 259 10.56 -1.47 2.53
CA LEU A 259 9.40 -0.64 2.90
C LEU A 259 9.39 -0.29 4.39
N ARG A 260 9.74 -1.24 5.27
CA ARG A 260 9.87 -0.97 6.69
C ARG A 260 10.90 0.11 7.00
N GLN A 261 12.06 0.08 6.33
CA GLN A 261 13.10 1.10 6.51
C GLN A 261 12.67 2.47 5.95
N LEU A 262 12.01 2.52 4.80
CA LEU A 262 11.48 3.76 4.24
C LEU A 262 10.48 4.45 5.19
N VAL A 263 9.58 3.67 5.82
CA VAL A 263 8.60 4.21 6.78
C VAL A 263 9.27 4.74 8.06
N GLN A 264 10.39 4.15 8.47
CA GLN A 264 11.11 4.55 9.68
C GLN A 264 12.12 5.67 9.45
N ALA A 265 12.55 5.87 8.22
CA ALA A 265 13.55 6.89 7.91
C ALA A 265 13.00 8.31 8.09
N PRO A 266 13.77 9.24 8.68
CA PRO A 266 13.29 10.59 8.99
C PRO A 266 13.06 11.45 7.75
N CYS A 267 13.78 11.21 6.67
CA CYS A 267 13.85 12.07 5.49
C CYS A 267 13.74 11.24 4.20
N VAL A 268 12.58 10.67 3.93
CA VAL A 268 12.28 9.95 2.67
C VAL A 268 11.33 10.79 1.84
N THR A 269 11.63 10.97 0.55
CA THR A 269 10.75 11.70 -0.35
C THR A 269 9.56 10.83 -0.80
N PRO A 270 8.38 11.41 -1.04
CA PRO A 270 7.27 10.66 -1.61
C PRO A 270 7.60 10.02 -2.95
N PHE A 271 8.41 10.68 -3.78
CA PHE A 271 8.84 10.13 -5.07
C PHE A 271 9.66 8.84 -4.94
N GLU A 272 10.57 8.78 -3.98
CA GLU A 272 11.35 7.57 -3.69
C GLU A 272 10.46 6.40 -3.24
N VAL A 273 9.46 6.69 -2.40
CA VAL A 273 8.45 5.71 -1.99
C VAL A 273 7.61 5.25 -3.19
N TYR A 274 7.18 6.18 -4.04
CA TYR A 274 6.43 5.86 -5.26
C TYR A 274 7.22 4.91 -6.16
N LEU A 275 8.50 5.21 -6.45
CA LEU A 275 9.35 4.34 -7.27
C LEU A 275 9.51 2.94 -6.66
N THR A 276 9.72 2.86 -5.35
CA THR A 276 9.81 1.56 -4.65
C THR A 276 8.53 0.74 -4.77
N LEU A 277 7.38 1.38 -4.61
CA LEU A 277 6.08 0.71 -4.76
C LEU A 277 5.80 0.34 -6.22
N ARG A 278 6.23 1.16 -7.16
CA ARG A 278 6.13 0.89 -8.60
C ARG A 278 6.94 -0.34 -9.01
N ASP A 279 8.15 -0.46 -8.46
CA ASP A 279 9.01 -1.64 -8.67
C ASP A 279 8.36 -2.89 -8.07
N LEU A 280 7.87 -2.81 -6.83
CA LEU A 280 7.13 -3.91 -6.19
C LEU A 280 5.92 -4.35 -7.04
N LEU A 281 5.14 -3.38 -7.54
CA LEU A 281 4.02 -3.68 -8.43
C LEU A 281 4.48 -4.40 -9.68
N GLY A 282 5.55 -3.93 -10.34
CA GLY A 282 6.11 -4.55 -11.53
C GLY A 282 6.48 -6.02 -11.32
N HIS A 283 7.14 -6.32 -10.22
CA HIS A 283 7.49 -7.71 -9.86
C HIS A 283 6.26 -8.58 -9.55
N LEU A 284 5.26 -8.02 -8.87
CA LEU A 284 4.02 -8.76 -8.58
C LEU A 284 3.15 -8.96 -9.84
N ALA A 285 3.04 -7.94 -10.71
CA ALA A 285 2.27 -8.01 -11.93
C ALA A 285 2.83 -9.07 -12.91
N ALA A 286 4.14 -9.28 -12.91
CA ALA A 286 4.78 -10.32 -13.72
C ALA A 286 4.31 -11.75 -13.38
N LEU A 287 3.76 -11.96 -12.18
CA LEU A 287 3.19 -13.26 -11.77
C LEU A 287 1.79 -13.51 -12.36
N TYR A 288 1.12 -12.45 -12.82
CA TYR A 288 -0.27 -12.48 -13.31
C TYR A 288 -0.40 -11.68 -14.62
N PRO A 289 0.29 -12.10 -15.70
CA PRO A 289 0.31 -11.35 -16.96
C PRO A 289 -1.08 -11.23 -17.62
N GLU A 290 -1.98 -12.15 -17.32
CA GLU A 290 -3.36 -12.13 -17.81
C GLU A 290 -4.21 -11.00 -17.23
N ASP A 291 -3.87 -10.51 -16.03
CA ASP A 291 -4.61 -9.44 -15.34
C ASP A 291 -4.17 -8.05 -15.77
N ASP A 292 -3.00 -7.94 -16.40
CA ASP A 292 -2.36 -6.69 -16.87
C ASP A 292 -2.48 -5.49 -15.90
N GLN A 293 -2.08 -5.72 -14.66
CA GLN A 293 -2.15 -4.72 -13.59
C GLN A 293 -0.87 -3.86 -13.49
N TYR A 294 -0.07 -3.83 -14.56
CA TYR A 294 1.20 -3.10 -14.59
C TYR A 294 1.02 -1.58 -14.68
N GLU A 295 0.04 -1.11 -15.47
CA GLU A 295 -0.21 0.32 -15.67
C GLU A 295 -0.74 1.00 -14.41
N VAL A 296 -0.14 2.13 -14.05
CA VAL A 296 -0.57 3.02 -12.97
C VAL A 296 -0.34 4.46 -13.37
N ALA A 297 -1.03 5.39 -12.73
CA ALA A 297 -0.83 6.82 -12.93
C ALA A 297 0.63 7.21 -12.63
N ASP A 298 1.21 8.04 -13.49
CA ASP A 298 2.52 8.63 -13.25
C ASP A 298 2.53 9.44 -11.97
N TYR A 299 3.72 9.62 -11.39
CA TYR A 299 3.87 10.42 -10.20
C TYR A 299 3.54 11.88 -10.47
N ASP A 300 2.52 12.37 -9.78
CA ASP A 300 2.16 13.78 -9.72
C ASP A 300 2.43 14.32 -8.31
N HIS A 301 3.39 15.21 -8.20
CA HIS A 301 3.78 15.78 -6.92
C HIS A 301 2.73 16.72 -6.34
N ASP A 302 1.98 17.39 -7.19
CA ASP A 302 0.93 18.34 -6.78
C ASP A 302 -0.38 17.62 -6.40
N HIS A 303 -0.59 16.39 -6.90
CA HIS A 303 -1.77 15.57 -6.62
C HIS A 303 -1.39 14.12 -6.23
N PRO A 304 -0.58 13.91 -5.18
CA PRO A 304 -0.01 12.59 -4.88
C PRO A 304 -1.05 11.55 -4.48
N ALA A 305 -2.23 11.95 -4.00
CA ALA A 305 -3.30 11.02 -3.62
C ALA A 305 -3.70 10.08 -4.76
N VAL A 306 -3.81 10.59 -5.99
CA VAL A 306 -4.26 9.80 -7.16
C VAL A 306 -3.30 8.65 -7.46
N CYS A 307 -2.00 8.95 -7.57
CA CYS A 307 -1.01 7.94 -7.91
C CYS A 307 -0.77 6.94 -6.76
N PHE A 308 -0.75 7.40 -5.50
CA PHE A 308 -0.52 6.50 -4.37
C PHE A 308 -1.71 5.59 -4.07
N GLN A 309 -2.95 6.07 -4.18
CA GLN A 309 -4.14 5.26 -3.93
C GLN A 309 -4.27 4.12 -4.96
N ASP A 310 -4.11 4.42 -6.25
CA ASP A 310 -4.16 3.41 -7.32
C ASP A 310 -3.02 2.37 -7.16
N LEU A 311 -1.79 2.85 -6.99
CA LEU A 311 -0.61 2.00 -6.81
C LEU A 311 -0.73 1.07 -5.59
N CYS A 312 -1.11 1.62 -4.44
CA CYS A 312 -1.31 0.83 -3.22
C CYS A 312 -2.45 -0.18 -3.36
N ALA A 313 -3.55 0.18 -4.03
CA ALA A 313 -4.67 -0.74 -4.25
C ALA A 313 -4.25 -1.94 -5.11
N LYS A 314 -3.49 -1.71 -6.19
CA LYS A 314 -2.96 -2.77 -7.07
C LYS A 314 -1.96 -3.67 -6.35
N VAL A 315 -1.02 -3.09 -5.60
CA VAL A 315 -0.08 -3.88 -4.77
C VAL A 315 -0.84 -4.74 -3.75
N ARG A 316 -1.84 -4.17 -3.05
CA ARG A 316 -2.68 -4.93 -2.09
C ARG A 316 -3.42 -6.09 -2.74
N ARG A 317 -3.88 -5.91 -3.96
CA ARG A 317 -4.56 -6.97 -4.73
C ARG A 317 -3.59 -8.08 -5.09
N LEU A 318 -2.46 -7.76 -5.74
CA LEU A 318 -1.54 -8.75 -6.28
C LEU A 318 -0.73 -9.50 -5.21
N GLN A 319 -0.37 -8.84 -4.10
CA GLN A 319 0.37 -9.51 -3.02
C GLN A 319 -0.41 -10.68 -2.38
N ARG A 320 -1.75 -10.65 -2.40
CA ARG A 320 -2.59 -11.72 -1.86
C ARG A 320 -2.57 -12.97 -2.74
N GLY A 321 -2.23 -12.83 -4.02
CA GLY A 321 -2.29 -13.92 -4.99
C GLY A 321 -3.72 -14.24 -5.44
N LYS A 322 -3.83 -15.26 -6.26
CA LYS A 322 -5.13 -15.75 -6.69
C LYS A 322 -5.92 -16.29 -5.50
N ALA A 323 -7.22 -16.13 -5.52
CA ALA A 323 -8.11 -16.71 -4.53
C ALA A 323 -7.85 -18.24 -4.46
N PRO A 324 -7.92 -18.85 -3.26
CA PRO A 324 -7.74 -20.28 -3.16
C PRO A 324 -8.74 -20.99 -4.07
N ILE A 325 -8.24 -21.95 -4.87
CA ILE A 325 -9.07 -22.74 -5.77
C ILE A 325 -10.22 -23.38 -4.98
N PRO A 326 -11.47 -23.20 -5.38
CA PRO A 326 -12.61 -23.81 -4.70
C PRO A 326 -12.43 -25.33 -4.63
N VAL A 327 -12.53 -25.92 -3.45
CA VAL A 327 -12.38 -27.36 -3.23
C VAL A 327 -13.70 -27.94 -2.78
N LEU A 328 -14.24 -28.85 -3.59
CA LEU A 328 -15.37 -29.67 -3.20
C LEU A 328 -14.86 -30.88 -2.42
N LYS A 329 -15.64 -31.33 -1.41
CA LYS A 329 -15.31 -32.46 -0.54
C LYS A 329 -16.46 -33.43 -0.47
N VAL A 330 -16.16 -34.72 -0.65
CA VAL A 330 -17.15 -35.80 -0.48
C VAL A 330 -16.54 -36.88 0.39
N PRO A 331 -17.01 -37.04 1.64
CA PRO A 331 -16.51 -38.10 2.51
C PRO A 331 -17.05 -39.47 2.05
N PHE A 332 -16.22 -40.49 2.11
CA PHE A 332 -16.65 -41.86 1.96
C PHE A 332 -17.26 -42.36 3.27
N LYS A 333 -18.37 -43.08 3.15
CA LYS A 333 -19.06 -43.68 4.29
C LYS A 333 -19.00 -45.21 4.20
N LEU A 334 -18.89 -45.84 5.35
CA LEU A 334 -18.90 -47.33 5.40
C LEU A 334 -20.29 -47.85 4.97
N ALA A 335 -20.29 -48.72 3.96
CA ALA A 335 -21.49 -49.37 3.43
C ALA A 335 -21.21 -50.87 3.31
N GLY A 336 -21.59 -51.64 4.34
CA GLY A 336 -21.18 -53.05 4.45
C GLY A 336 -19.68 -53.17 4.66
N ASN A 337 -19.00 -53.86 3.76
CA ASN A 337 -17.54 -54.10 3.79
C ASN A 337 -16.75 -53.17 2.84
N THR A 338 -17.37 -52.12 2.33
CA THR A 338 -16.78 -51.16 1.39
C THR A 338 -17.01 -49.73 1.88
N LEU A 339 -16.06 -48.84 1.54
CA LEU A 339 -16.24 -47.40 1.70
C LEU A 339 -16.88 -46.83 0.44
N ALA A 340 -18.03 -46.17 0.52
CA ALA A 340 -18.76 -45.64 -0.63
C ALA A 340 -19.03 -44.16 -0.54
N ALA A 341 -19.06 -43.48 -1.68
CA ALA A 341 -19.43 -42.09 -1.83
C ALA A 341 -20.38 -41.94 -3.02
N MET A 342 -21.41 -41.07 -2.83
CA MET A 342 -22.32 -40.65 -3.89
C MET A 342 -21.88 -39.28 -4.41
N LEU A 343 -21.93 -39.11 -5.73
CA LEU A 343 -21.49 -37.89 -6.40
C LEU A 343 -22.65 -37.23 -7.14
N THR A 344 -22.64 -35.91 -7.19
CA THR A 344 -23.58 -35.12 -7.98
C THR A 344 -23.01 -34.85 -9.39
N ASP A 345 -23.90 -34.47 -10.33
CA ASP A 345 -23.45 -34.11 -11.69
C ASP A 345 -22.45 -32.94 -11.65
N GLU A 346 -22.66 -31.97 -10.79
CA GLU A 346 -21.75 -30.85 -10.59
C GLU A 346 -20.35 -31.30 -10.14
N GLN A 347 -20.28 -32.30 -9.24
CA GLN A 347 -19.03 -32.87 -8.73
C GLN A 347 -18.31 -33.76 -9.75
N LEU A 348 -18.96 -34.14 -10.83
CA LEU A 348 -18.39 -34.97 -11.91
C LEU A 348 -18.00 -34.13 -13.14
N THR A 349 -18.64 -32.97 -13.35
CA THR A 349 -18.45 -32.14 -14.55
C THR A 349 -17.57 -30.91 -14.35
N ARG A 350 -17.70 -30.24 -13.21
CA ARG A 350 -16.97 -28.97 -12.93
C ARG A 350 -15.51 -29.18 -12.52
N PRO A 351 -15.12 -30.18 -11.71
CA PRO A 351 -13.74 -30.30 -11.25
C PRO A 351 -12.75 -30.69 -12.34
N SER A 352 -11.62 -30.01 -12.35
CA SER A 352 -10.49 -30.32 -13.23
C SER A 352 -9.64 -31.49 -12.72
N GLU A 353 -9.45 -31.58 -11.42
CA GLU A 353 -8.63 -32.64 -10.79
C GLU A 353 -9.34 -33.23 -9.56
N TYR A 354 -8.99 -34.51 -9.29
CA TYR A 354 -9.56 -35.27 -8.18
C TYR A 354 -8.44 -35.88 -7.37
N PHE A 355 -8.55 -35.76 -6.05
CA PHE A 355 -7.59 -36.27 -5.07
C PHE A 355 -8.32 -37.07 -4.00
N LEU A 356 -7.79 -38.27 -3.71
CA LEU A 356 -8.24 -39.05 -2.59
C LEU A 356 -7.39 -38.74 -1.37
N GLY A 357 -7.99 -38.09 -0.36
CA GLY A 357 -7.33 -37.86 0.92
C GLY A 357 -7.62 -38.99 1.88
N ILE A 358 -6.57 -39.65 2.36
CA ILE A 358 -6.66 -40.80 3.28
C ILE A 358 -5.97 -40.41 4.59
N ARG A 359 -6.72 -40.51 5.67
CA ARG A 359 -6.19 -40.37 7.03
C ARG A 359 -6.22 -41.76 7.70
N THR A 360 -5.07 -42.24 8.12
CA THR A 360 -4.91 -43.50 8.82
C THR A 360 -3.74 -43.42 9.81
N LYS A 361 -3.65 -44.41 10.74
CA LYS A 361 -2.52 -44.59 11.63
C LYS A 361 -1.40 -45.46 11.04
N GLN A 362 -1.61 -46.02 9.88
CA GLN A 362 -0.64 -46.85 9.18
C GLN A 362 0.62 -46.07 8.77
N ASP A 363 1.74 -46.77 8.64
CA ASP A 363 2.98 -46.17 8.15
C ASP A 363 2.78 -45.54 6.75
N PRO A 364 3.24 -44.34 6.48
CA PRO A 364 3.07 -43.68 5.20
C PRO A 364 3.60 -44.42 4.02
N ALA A 365 4.76 -45.12 4.15
CA ALA A 365 5.38 -45.87 3.05
C ALA A 365 4.59 -47.15 2.72
N GLU A 366 3.99 -47.77 3.72
CA GLU A 366 3.12 -48.92 3.52
C GLU A 366 1.79 -48.48 2.90
N LEU A 367 1.22 -47.37 3.36
CA LEU A 367 0.01 -46.81 2.77
C LEU A 367 0.19 -46.51 1.28
N VAL A 368 1.31 -45.90 0.87
CA VAL A 368 1.59 -45.58 -0.52
C VAL A 368 1.67 -46.87 -1.35
N LYS A 369 2.39 -47.88 -0.89
CA LYS A 369 2.48 -49.16 -1.57
C LYS A 369 1.11 -49.82 -1.74
N LEU A 370 0.28 -49.80 -0.70
CA LEU A 370 -1.07 -50.36 -0.74
C LEU A 370 -1.96 -49.58 -1.74
N VAL A 371 -2.00 -48.25 -1.68
CA VAL A 371 -2.94 -47.44 -2.49
C VAL A 371 -2.53 -47.43 -3.98
N GLU A 372 -1.26 -47.44 -4.29
CA GLU A 372 -0.77 -47.47 -5.67
C GLU A 372 -0.90 -48.87 -6.30
N ASN A 373 -1.09 -49.94 -5.50
CA ASN A 373 -1.31 -51.28 -5.98
C ASN A 373 -2.78 -51.50 -6.36
N ARG A 374 -3.06 -51.51 -7.67
CA ARG A 374 -4.42 -51.65 -8.25
C ARG A 374 -5.12 -52.97 -7.94
N ASP A 375 -4.36 -53.99 -7.54
CA ASP A 375 -4.90 -55.30 -7.19
C ASP A 375 -5.37 -55.36 -5.75
N GLU A 376 -4.74 -54.58 -4.87
CA GLU A 376 -5.05 -54.53 -3.45
C GLU A 376 -6.01 -53.41 -3.07
N PHE A 377 -5.76 -52.16 -3.54
CA PHE A 377 -6.62 -51.03 -3.27
C PHE A 377 -7.42 -50.66 -4.52
N LYS A 378 -8.73 -50.93 -4.49
CA LYS A 378 -9.59 -50.74 -5.66
C LYS A 378 -10.59 -49.61 -5.47
N LEU A 379 -10.34 -48.46 -6.13
CA LEU A 379 -11.29 -47.36 -6.27
C LEU A 379 -12.08 -47.53 -7.59
N MET A 380 -13.39 -47.79 -7.51
CA MET A 380 -14.20 -48.15 -8.67
C MET A 380 -15.66 -47.69 -8.53
N ALA A 381 -16.47 -47.92 -9.57
CA ALA A 381 -17.92 -47.77 -9.51
C ALA A 381 -18.54 -48.75 -8.52
N ARG A 382 -19.55 -48.32 -7.76
CA ARG A 382 -20.10 -49.08 -6.65
C ARG A 382 -20.64 -50.46 -7.07
N THR A 383 -21.27 -50.58 -8.22
CA THR A 383 -21.83 -51.88 -8.73
C THR A 383 -20.73 -52.87 -9.10
N LEU A 384 -19.51 -52.40 -9.30
CA LEU A 384 -18.36 -53.24 -9.69
C LEU A 384 -17.48 -53.61 -8.50
N ALA A 385 -17.83 -53.21 -7.26
CA ALA A 385 -16.97 -53.35 -6.08
C ALA A 385 -16.61 -54.82 -5.77
N ASP A 386 -17.43 -55.78 -6.15
CA ASP A 386 -17.18 -57.19 -5.90
C ASP A 386 -16.52 -57.93 -7.09
N MET A 387 -16.25 -57.23 -8.18
CA MET A 387 -15.64 -57.83 -9.37
C MET A 387 -14.12 -57.80 -9.28
N ALA A 388 -13.49 -58.83 -9.86
CA ALA A 388 -12.03 -58.98 -9.95
C ALA A 388 -11.48 -58.15 -11.13
N ILE A 389 -11.71 -56.84 -11.11
CA ILE A 389 -11.24 -55.89 -12.14
C ILE A 389 -10.40 -54.78 -11.48
N TRP A 390 -9.58 -54.12 -12.28
CA TRP A 390 -8.75 -53.02 -11.82
C TRP A 390 -9.57 -51.74 -11.54
N GLY A 391 -9.27 -51.11 -10.43
CA GLY A 391 -9.79 -49.79 -10.09
C GLY A 391 -9.13 -48.64 -10.85
N ILE A 392 -9.47 -47.42 -10.50
CA ILE A 392 -8.78 -46.18 -10.95
C ILE A 392 -7.33 -46.23 -10.47
N LEU A 393 -6.41 -45.82 -11.33
CA LEU A 393 -5.01 -45.67 -10.98
C LEU A 393 -4.86 -44.45 -10.06
N LEU A 394 -4.28 -44.67 -8.89
CA LEU A 394 -3.97 -43.67 -7.89
C LEU A 394 -2.46 -43.48 -7.82
N LYS A 395 -2.02 -42.24 -7.67
CA LYS A 395 -0.60 -41.91 -7.50
C LYS A 395 -0.44 -40.95 -6.34
N GLU A 396 0.53 -41.20 -5.49
CA GLU A 396 0.84 -40.33 -4.35
C GLU A 396 1.05 -38.86 -4.80
N GLU A 397 0.39 -37.94 -4.13
CA GLU A 397 0.59 -36.53 -4.29
C GLU A 397 1.22 -35.94 -3.02
N ARG A 398 2.55 -35.89 -3.00
CA ARG A 398 3.32 -35.42 -1.85
C ARG A 398 3.13 -33.94 -1.58
N PHE A 399 2.84 -33.17 -2.62
CA PHE A 399 2.70 -31.72 -2.56
C PHE A 399 1.33 -31.30 -3.12
N PRO A 400 0.28 -31.44 -2.32
CA PRO A 400 -1.08 -31.17 -2.79
C PRO A 400 -1.27 -29.69 -3.17
N PRO A 401 -2.15 -29.37 -4.15
CA PRO A 401 -2.48 -27.99 -4.53
C PRO A 401 -2.91 -27.11 -3.37
N PHE A 402 -2.72 -25.79 -3.51
CA PHE A 402 -2.95 -24.80 -2.43
C PHE A 402 -4.37 -24.78 -1.84
N GLY A 403 -5.37 -25.25 -2.56
CA GLY A 403 -6.76 -25.34 -2.06
C GLY A 403 -7.00 -26.51 -1.08
N LEU A 404 -6.16 -27.53 -1.06
CA LEU A 404 -6.37 -28.72 -0.24
C LEU A 404 -5.87 -28.53 1.19
N PRO A 405 -6.60 -29.04 2.22
CA PRO A 405 -6.18 -28.94 3.61
C PRO A 405 -4.89 -29.73 3.86
N VAL A 406 -4.00 -29.17 4.69
CA VAL A 406 -2.78 -29.85 5.13
C VAL A 406 -2.91 -30.17 6.61
N GLU A 407 -3.13 -31.48 6.88
CA GLU A 407 -3.31 -31.97 8.24
C GLU A 407 -2.33 -33.14 8.49
N ARG A 408 -1.88 -33.26 9.74
CA ARG A 408 -0.96 -34.36 10.11
C ARG A 408 -1.62 -35.71 9.91
N GLY A 409 -0.96 -36.63 9.20
CA GLY A 409 -1.46 -37.96 8.92
C GLY A 409 -2.50 -38.04 7.78
N LEU A 410 -2.73 -36.94 7.04
CA LEU A 410 -3.56 -36.93 5.84
C LEU A 410 -2.66 -37.04 4.60
N HIS A 411 -2.83 -38.12 3.85
CA HIS A 411 -2.07 -38.41 2.63
C HIS A 411 -2.96 -38.24 1.41
N TYR A 412 -2.43 -37.66 0.34
CA TYR A 412 -3.17 -37.42 -0.89
C TYR A 412 -2.71 -38.31 -2.02
N PHE A 413 -3.70 -38.83 -2.78
CA PHE A 413 -3.47 -39.63 -3.99
C PHE A 413 -4.27 -39.02 -5.15
N ARG A 414 -3.59 -38.71 -6.23
CA ARG A 414 -4.23 -38.16 -7.43
C ARG A 414 -4.89 -39.25 -8.24
N LEU A 415 -6.12 -39.03 -8.71
CA LEU A 415 -6.83 -39.95 -9.60
C LEU A 415 -6.37 -39.70 -11.04
N LEU A 416 -5.75 -40.72 -11.66
CA LEU A 416 -5.30 -40.69 -13.06
C LEU A 416 -6.43 -41.14 -13.98
N ARG A 417 -7.38 -40.27 -14.25
CA ARG A 417 -8.60 -40.56 -15.02
C ARG A 417 -8.31 -40.97 -16.47
N GLY A 418 -7.29 -40.31 -17.10
CA GLY A 418 -6.89 -40.63 -18.48
C GLY A 418 -6.44 -42.08 -18.66
N GLU A 419 -5.70 -42.61 -17.68
CA GLU A 419 -5.19 -43.99 -17.70
C GLU A 419 -6.24 -45.03 -17.25
N SER A 420 -7.37 -44.59 -16.72
CA SER A 420 -8.45 -45.39 -16.19
C SER A 420 -9.81 -45.03 -16.79
N ARG A 421 -9.83 -44.63 -18.07
CA ARG A 421 -10.98 -44.03 -18.76
C ARG A 421 -12.26 -44.86 -18.65
N ARG A 422 -12.23 -46.14 -18.91
CA ARG A 422 -13.42 -47.03 -18.85
C ARG A 422 -14.04 -47.06 -17.46
N MET A 423 -13.22 -47.13 -16.41
CA MET A 423 -13.70 -47.10 -15.02
C MET A 423 -14.27 -45.73 -14.65
N TRP A 424 -13.61 -44.67 -15.10
CA TRP A 424 -14.12 -43.28 -14.86
C TRP A 424 -15.47 -43.06 -15.54
N GLU A 425 -15.65 -43.46 -16.80
CA GLU A 425 -16.93 -43.36 -17.50
C GLU A 425 -18.04 -44.14 -16.75
N ARG A 426 -17.72 -45.28 -16.15
CA ARG A 426 -18.68 -46.03 -15.34
C ARG A 426 -19.05 -45.33 -14.05
N ILE A 427 -18.09 -44.70 -13.36
CA ILE A 427 -18.35 -43.87 -12.16
C ILE A 427 -19.24 -42.70 -12.50
N VAL A 428 -19.02 -42.06 -13.63
CA VAL A 428 -19.85 -40.92 -14.10
C VAL A 428 -21.27 -41.37 -14.37
N GLN A 429 -21.47 -42.52 -15.01
CA GLN A 429 -22.81 -43.09 -15.27
C GLN A 429 -23.57 -43.45 -13.98
N GLU A 430 -22.89 -44.02 -13.01
CA GLU A 430 -23.50 -44.47 -11.75
C GLU A 430 -23.56 -43.41 -10.68
N LYS A 431 -22.83 -42.31 -10.88
CA LYS A 431 -22.68 -41.21 -9.89
C LYS A 431 -22.26 -41.71 -8.51
N SER A 432 -21.44 -42.78 -8.49
CA SER A 432 -21.01 -43.46 -7.26
C SER A 432 -19.60 -43.97 -7.35
N MET A 433 -18.89 -43.92 -6.23
CA MET A 433 -17.57 -44.50 -6.04
C MET A 433 -17.59 -45.44 -4.84
N ALA A 434 -16.84 -46.52 -4.94
CA ALA A 434 -16.58 -47.42 -3.82
C ALA A 434 -15.09 -47.80 -3.77
N ILE A 435 -14.61 -47.99 -2.55
CA ILE A 435 -13.23 -48.42 -2.27
C ILE A 435 -13.32 -49.76 -1.58
N ARG A 436 -12.60 -50.75 -2.14
CA ARG A 436 -12.41 -52.06 -1.57
C ARG A 436 -10.93 -52.34 -1.41
N PHE A 437 -10.54 -52.78 -0.22
CA PHE A 437 -9.22 -53.29 0.07
C PHE A 437 -9.34 -54.46 1.05
N PRO A 438 -8.72 -55.60 0.73
CA PRO A 438 -8.82 -56.80 1.58
C PRO A 438 -7.86 -56.68 2.78
N GLY A 439 -8.32 -57.11 3.95
CA GLY A 439 -7.46 -57.46 5.07
C GLY A 439 -7.13 -56.36 6.09
N VAL A 440 -7.73 -55.20 5.99
CA VAL A 440 -7.53 -54.11 6.96
C VAL A 440 -8.88 -53.73 7.57
N GLU A 441 -8.92 -53.43 8.87
CA GLU A 441 -10.14 -52.89 9.50
C GLU A 441 -10.47 -51.52 8.90
N THR A 442 -11.55 -51.46 8.14
CA THR A 442 -12.04 -50.26 7.43
C THR A 442 -12.35 -49.11 8.38
N SER A 443 -12.51 -49.38 9.67
CA SER A 443 -12.73 -48.41 10.73
C SER A 443 -11.56 -47.44 10.94
N ASP A 444 -10.33 -47.85 10.60
CA ASP A 444 -9.13 -47.03 10.80
C ASP A 444 -8.84 -46.04 9.65
N TYR A 445 -9.63 -46.12 8.58
CA TYR A 445 -9.47 -45.25 7.41
C TYR A 445 -10.55 -44.18 7.30
N ASN A 446 -10.15 -42.94 7.40
CA ASN A 446 -11.03 -41.82 7.05
C ASN A 446 -10.64 -41.33 5.64
N VAL A 447 -11.53 -41.57 4.69
CA VAL A 447 -11.28 -41.30 3.26
C VAL A 447 -12.24 -40.20 2.80
N THR A 448 -11.68 -39.19 2.11
CA THR A 448 -12.44 -38.09 1.54
C THR A 448 -11.96 -37.81 0.11
N LEU A 449 -12.88 -37.69 -0.81
CA LEU A 449 -12.61 -37.22 -2.16
C LEU A 449 -12.56 -35.68 -2.14
N PHE A 450 -11.45 -35.12 -2.57
CA PHE A 450 -11.27 -33.70 -2.78
C PHE A 450 -11.23 -33.41 -4.29
N MET A 451 -11.88 -32.35 -4.70
CA MET A 451 -11.99 -31.97 -6.10
C MET A 451 -11.65 -30.50 -6.25
N THR A 452 -10.73 -30.17 -7.13
CA THR A 452 -10.34 -28.77 -7.43
C THR A 452 -11.03 -28.30 -8.70
N ILE A 453 -11.59 -27.09 -8.63
CA ILE A 453 -12.22 -26.44 -9.79
C ILE A 453 -11.25 -25.38 -10.28
N THR A 454 -10.61 -25.61 -11.42
CA THR A 454 -9.87 -24.55 -12.11
C THR A 454 -10.89 -23.76 -12.92
N GLU A 455 -11.08 -22.47 -12.62
CA GLU A 455 -11.85 -21.60 -13.50
C GLU A 455 -11.07 -21.50 -14.82
N GLU A 456 -11.62 -22.07 -15.89
CA GLU A 456 -11.17 -21.75 -17.24
C GLU A 456 -11.39 -20.24 -17.45
N ALA A 457 -10.33 -19.55 -17.86
CA ALA A 457 -10.44 -18.14 -18.26
C ALA A 457 -11.56 -18.03 -19.31
N PRO A 458 -12.50 -17.04 -19.19
CA PRO A 458 -13.55 -16.89 -20.18
C PRO A 458 -12.92 -16.74 -21.55
N GLU A 459 -13.27 -17.63 -22.49
CA GLU A 459 -12.89 -17.50 -23.89
C GLU A 459 -13.28 -16.09 -24.36
N LYS A 460 -12.28 -15.30 -24.72
CA LYS A 460 -12.50 -14.03 -25.41
C LYS A 460 -13.19 -14.35 -26.73
N LYS A 461 -14.50 -14.06 -26.82
CA LYS A 461 -15.23 -13.99 -28.06
C LYS A 461 -14.82 -12.72 -28.82
#